data_ea7283ee1a43fa4a5ae52dfcd5690ddb
#
_entry.id   ea7283ee1a43fa4a5ae52dfcd5690ddb
#
_cell.length_a   1.000
_cell.length_b   1.000
_cell.length_c   1.000
_cell.angle_alpha   90.00
_cell.angle_beta   90.00
_cell.angle_gamma   90.00
#
_symmetry.space_group_name_H-M   'P 1'
#
loop_
_entity.id
_entity.type
_entity.pdbx_description
1 polymer ?
#
loop_
_entity_poly.entity_id
_entity_poly.type
_entity_poly.pdbx_seq_one_letter_code
_entity_poly.pdbx_strand_id
1 'polypeptide(L)'
;MTSLDIAVRRTTAAQQVAEGLSDLIMSGHFSPGTRLRESAIAAELGISRNTVREAVRILELGGLVNYEVNRGAVVIAPTSESVMALYDARLHLETAAVRVPRESDELGAVRDALAELSRAADTHQGRDKIGRAHV
;
A
#
# COMPACT_ATOMS: atom_id res chain seq x y z
N MET A 1 -0.40 31.27 -30.72
CA MET A 1 -0.74 29.87 -30.36
C MET A 1 0.46 29.29 -29.62
N THR A 2 0.38 29.24 -28.32
CA THR A 2 1.47 28.72 -27.46
C THR A 2 1.22 27.23 -27.24
N SER A 3 2.04 26.40 -27.88
CA SER A 3 2.07 24.97 -27.61
C SER A 3 2.83 24.74 -26.31
N LEU A 4 2.12 24.41 -25.25
CA LEU A 4 2.71 23.90 -24.03
C LEU A 4 2.80 22.37 -24.16
N ASP A 5 3.96 21.89 -24.62
CA ASP A 5 4.29 20.47 -24.61
C ASP A 5 4.89 20.16 -23.23
N ILE A 6 4.05 19.70 -22.29
CA ILE A 6 4.46 19.36 -20.93
C ILE A 6 4.58 17.86 -20.80
N ALA A 7 5.75 17.31 -21.15
CA ALA A 7 6.16 15.96 -20.79
C ALA A 7 7.26 16.03 -19.71
N VAL A 8 6.91 16.41 -18.48
CA VAL A 8 7.84 16.38 -17.36
C VAL A 8 7.42 15.30 -16.35
N ARG A 9 7.92 14.08 -16.54
CA ARG A 9 7.94 13.06 -15.49
C ARG A 9 9.36 12.97 -14.92
N ARG A 10 9.77 13.96 -14.13
CA ARG A 10 10.93 13.82 -13.24
C ARG A 10 10.37 13.58 -11.85
N THR A 11 10.61 12.38 -11.30
CA THR A 11 10.31 12.08 -9.90
C THR A 11 11.03 13.10 -9.03
N THR A 12 10.29 13.86 -8.22
CA THR A 12 10.89 14.85 -7.31
C THR A 12 11.57 14.16 -6.14
N ALA A 13 12.50 14.85 -5.47
CA ALA A 13 13.10 14.33 -4.23
C ALA A 13 12.03 13.98 -3.19
N ALA A 14 10.96 14.77 -3.09
CA ALA A 14 9.83 14.50 -2.20
C ALA A 14 9.09 13.21 -2.57
N GLN A 15 8.89 12.94 -3.86
CA GLN A 15 8.27 11.69 -4.32
C GLN A 15 9.13 10.46 -3.99
N GLN A 16 10.45 10.54 -4.22
CA GLN A 16 11.37 9.45 -3.87
C GLN A 16 11.40 9.16 -2.37
N VAL A 17 11.37 10.20 -1.54
CA VAL A 17 11.28 10.07 -0.08
C VAL A 17 9.93 9.47 0.33
N ALA A 18 8.83 9.88 -0.29
CA ALA A 18 7.51 9.33 -0.02
C ALA A 18 7.44 7.83 -0.38
N GLU A 19 7.98 7.43 -1.51
CA GLU A 19 8.09 6.01 -1.91
C GLU A 19 8.88 5.21 -0.89
N GLY A 20 10.08 5.65 -0.50
CA GLY A 20 10.89 4.97 0.50
C GLY A 20 10.21 4.88 1.87
N LEU A 21 9.55 5.95 2.33
CA LEU A 21 8.78 5.91 3.57
C LEU A 21 7.55 4.99 3.47
N SER A 22 6.88 4.97 2.31
CA SER A 22 5.78 4.04 2.05
C SER A 22 6.23 2.58 2.19
N ASP A 23 7.36 2.22 1.60
CA ASP A 23 7.93 0.87 1.69
C ASP A 23 8.26 0.50 3.15
N LEU A 24 8.80 1.43 3.94
CA LEU A 24 9.07 1.22 5.36
C LEU A 24 7.78 1.06 6.19
N ILE A 25 6.70 1.77 5.85
CA ILE A 25 5.39 1.60 6.48
C ILE A 25 4.80 0.23 6.10
N MET A 26 4.80 -0.10 4.81
CA MET A 26 4.21 -1.34 4.31
C MET A 26 4.97 -2.59 4.78
N SER A 27 6.28 -2.50 4.96
CA SER A 27 7.10 -3.59 5.54
C SER A 27 6.99 -3.70 7.07
N GLY A 28 6.26 -2.77 7.73
CA GLY A 28 6.06 -2.77 9.18
C GLY A 28 7.22 -2.16 9.98
N HIS A 29 8.21 -1.55 9.33
CA HIS A 29 9.28 -0.83 10.02
C HIS A 29 8.72 0.34 10.83
N PHE A 30 7.78 1.08 10.27
CA PHE A 30 6.95 2.04 11.00
C PHE A 30 5.58 1.42 11.29
N SER A 31 5.39 0.98 12.53
CA SER A 31 4.13 0.40 12.96
C SER A 31 2.99 1.42 12.95
N PRO A 32 1.72 1.00 12.79
CA PRO A 32 0.56 1.85 12.96
C PRO A 32 0.61 2.64 14.28
N GLY A 33 0.27 3.92 14.25
CA GLY A 33 0.36 4.83 15.38
C GLY A 33 1.75 5.43 15.62
N THR A 34 2.76 5.03 14.85
CA THR A 34 4.11 5.61 14.92
C THR A 34 4.10 7.05 14.43
N ARG A 35 4.71 7.95 15.19
CA ARG A 35 4.91 9.34 14.79
C ARG A 35 6.10 9.47 13.84
N LEU A 36 5.89 10.03 12.66
CA LEU A 36 6.96 10.41 11.74
C LEU A 36 7.53 11.77 12.15
N ARG A 37 8.75 11.78 12.65
CA ARG A 37 9.45 13.03 13.05
C ARG A 37 10.17 13.61 11.84
N GLU A 38 9.54 14.56 11.14
CA GLU A 38 10.07 15.20 9.92
C GLU A 38 11.51 15.70 10.08
N SER A 39 11.84 16.28 11.24
CA SER A 39 13.18 16.78 11.53
C SER A 39 14.23 15.68 11.69
N ALA A 40 13.86 14.53 12.23
CA ALA A 40 14.76 13.39 12.37
C ALA A 40 15.00 12.74 11.00
N ILE A 41 13.95 12.54 10.22
CA ILE A 41 14.02 12.00 8.85
C ILE A 41 14.86 12.91 7.97
N ALA A 42 14.67 14.22 8.04
CA ALA A 42 15.45 15.20 7.28
C ALA A 42 16.95 15.14 7.63
N ALA A 43 17.28 15.01 8.92
CA ALA A 43 18.65 14.89 9.37
C ALA A 43 19.30 13.58 8.91
N GLU A 44 18.59 12.47 9.01
CA GLU A 44 19.07 11.14 8.62
C GLU A 44 19.32 11.04 7.11
N LEU A 45 18.42 11.59 6.30
CA LEU A 45 18.55 11.58 4.84
C LEU A 45 19.42 12.71 4.28
N GLY A 46 19.86 13.66 5.12
CA GLY A 46 20.65 14.81 4.67
C GLY A 46 19.91 15.76 3.73
N ILE A 47 18.58 15.89 3.86
CA ILE A 47 17.73 16.70 3.00
C ILE A 47 16.98 17.80 3.79
N SER A 48 16.31 18.71 3.06
CA SER A 48 15.56 19.79 3.70
C SER A 48 14.30 19.27 4.40
N ARG A 49 13.92 19.89 5.53
CA ARG A 49 12.64 19.62 6.20
C ARG A 49 11.43 19.86 5.29
N ASN A 50 11.53 20.80 4.37
CA ASN A 50 10.45 21.07 3.42
C ASN A 50 10.25 19.92 2.46
N THR A 51 11.33 19.28 1.98
CA THR A 51 11.25 18.08 1.13
C THR A 51 10.58 16.93 1.89
N VAL A 52 10.94 16.71 3.16
CA VAL A 52 10.30 15.67 3.99
C VAL A 52 8.84 16.00 4.25
N ARG A 53 8.50 17.25 4.54
CA ARG A 53 7.11 17.67 4.75
C ARG A 53 6.25 17.45 3.50
N GLU A 54 6.81 17.71 2.33
CA GLU A 54 6.14 17.44 1.06
C GLU A 54 5.94 15.93 0.83
N ALA A 55 6.95 15.11 1.13
CA ALA A 55 6.83 13.65 1.10
C ALA A 55 5.74 13.14 2.05
N VAL A 56 5.68 13.65 3.27
CA VAL A 56 4.64 13.30 4.25
C VAL A 56 3.25 13.69 3.77
N ARG A 57 3.09 14.83 3.08
CA ARG A 57 1.81 15.20 2.44
C ARG A 57 1.39 14.23 1.34
N ILE A 58 2.36 13.73 0.56
CA ILE A 58 2.07 12.68 -0.44
C ILE A 58 1.56 11.41 0.24
N LEU A 59 2.18 10.99 1.35
CA LEU A 59 1.72 9.85 2.14
C LEU A 59 0.35 10.08 2.77
N GLU A 60 0.04 11.31 3.20
CA GLU A 60 -1.27 11.69 3.71
C GLU A 60 -2.36 11.57 2.64
N LEU A 61 -2.09 12.08 1.44
CA LEU A 61 -2.98 11.93 0.28
C LEU A 61 -3.16 10.46 -0.12
N GLY A 62 -2.12 9.64 0.07
CA GLY A 62 -2.16 8.19 -0.14
C GLY A 62 -2.84 7.42 0.98
N GLY A 63 -3.28 8.07 2.06
CA GLY A 63 -3.96 7.41 3.17
C GLY A 63 -3.05 6.56 4.06
N LEU A 64 -1.74 6.75 4.03
CA LEU A 64 -0.78 6.03 4.88
C LEU A 64 -0.48 6.76 6.19
N VAL A 65 -0.65 8.07 6.19
CA VAL A 65 -0.33 8.96 7.31
C VAL A 65 -1.49 9.92 7.54
N ASN A 66 -1.67 10.35 8.78
CA ASN A 66 -2.61 11.38 9.18
C ASN A 66 -1.91 12.43 10.05
N TYR A 67 -2.34 13.69 9.99
CA TYR A 67 -1.88 14.73 10.92
C TYR A 67 -2.78 14.80 12.14
N GLU A 68 -2.20 14.52 13.31
CA GLU A 68 -2.88 14.62 14.61
C GLU A 68 -2.46 15.91 15.33
N VAL A 69 -3.41 16.56 15.98
CA VAL A 69 -3.15 17.76 16.79
C VAL A 69 -2.13 17.42 17.88
N ASN A 70 -1.10 18.24 18.02
CA ASN A 70 -0.01 18.08 18.97
C ASN A 70 0.93 16.88 18.76
N ARG A 71 0.62 15.96 17.84
CA ARG A 71 1.47 14.80 17.52
C ARG A 71 2.16 14.89 16.17
N GLY A 72 1.64 15.71 15.25
CA GLY A 72 2.14 15.81 13.88
C GLY A 72 1.74 14.60 13.03
N ALA A 73 2.58 14.22 12.09
CA ALA A 73 2.31 13.11 11.18
C ALA A 73 2.42 11.76 11.90
N VAL A 74 1.38 10.95 11.80
CA VAL A 74 1.25 9.64 12.44
C VAL A 74 0.83 8.59 11.41
N VAL A 75 1.47 7.43 11.42
CA VAL A 75 1.09 6.29 10.55
C VAL A 75 -0.31 5.82 10.91
N ILE A 76 -1.17 5.68 9.91
CA ILE A 76 -2.58 5.29 10.13
C ILE A 76 -2.63 3.88 10.72
N ALA A 77 -3.42 3.75 11.79
CA ALA A 77 -3.81 2.47 12.36
C ALA A 77 -5.17 2.09 11.78
N PRO A 78 -5.27 1.06 10.91
CA PRO A 78 -6.55 0.65 10.39
C PRO A 78 -7.46 0.19 11.52
N THR A 79 -8.71 0.68 11.52
CA THR A 79 -9.76 0.21 12.43
C THR A 79 -10.44 -1.01 11.85
N SER A 80 -11.07 -1.82 12.68
CA SER A 80 -11.87 -2.98 12.22
C SER A 80 -12.95 -2.54 11.22
N GLU A 81 -13.55 -1.37 11.43
CA GLU A 81 -14.57 -0.81 10.54
C GLU A 81 -13.97 -0.47 9.16
N SER A 82 -12.79 0.18 9.11
CA SER A 82 -12.14 0.51 7.84
C SER A 82 -11.67 -0.73 7.07
N VAL A 83 -11.24 -1.77 7.78
CA VAL A 83 -10.88 -3.06 7.19
C VAL A 83 -12.12 -3.73 6.59
N MET A 84 -13.24 -3.78 7.30
CA MET A 84 -14.49 -4.35 6.80
C MET A 84 -15.00 -3.57 5.58
N ALA A 85 -15.01 -2.23 5.63
CA ALA A 85 -15.40 -1.40 4.49
C ALA A 85 -14.53 -1.66 3.24
N LEU A 86 -13.21 -1.90 3.43
CA LEU A 86 -12.32 -2.26 2.34
C LEU A 86 -12.69 -3.62 1.73
N TYR A 87 -12.98 -4.62 2.54
CA TYR A 87 -13.41 -5.94 2.06
C TYR A 87 -14.75 -5.87 1.32
N ASP A 88 -15.71 -5.09 1.81
CA ASP A 88 -16.99 -4.88 1.14
C ASP A 88 -16.79 -4.19 -0.22
N ALA A 89 -15.98 -3.16 -0.28
CA ALA A 89 -15.66 -2.48 -1.54
C ALA A 89 -14.98 -3.42 -2.54
N ARG A 90 -14.01 -4.22 -2.10
CA ARG A 90 -13.37 -5.25 -2.95
C ARG A 90 -14.38 -6.26 -3.47
N LEU A 91 -15.25 -6.79 -2.61
CA LEU A 91 -16.27 -7.75 -3.00
C LEU A 91 -17.17 -7.19 -4.10
N HIS A 92 -17.61 -5.94 -3.97
CA HIS A 92 -18.43 -5.27 -4.97
C HIS A 92 -17.70 -5.09 -6.30
N LEU A 93 -16.43 -4.63 -6.26
CA LEU A 93 -15.62 -4.41 -7.46
C LEU A 93 -15.29 -5.72 -8.16
N GLU A 94 -14.87 -6.74 -7.42
CA GLU A 94 -14.53 -8.07 -7.98
C GLU A 94 -15.78 -8.74 -8.57
N THR A 95 -16.92 -8.65 -7.88
CA THR A 95 -18.19 -9.17 -8.39
C THR A 95 -18.64 -8.45 -9.67
N ALA A 96 -18.50 -7.13 -9.72
CA ALA A 96 -18.81 -6.35 -10.92
C ALA A 96 -17.86 -6.69 -12.07
N ALA A 97 -16.57 -6.86 -11.79
CA ALA A 97 -15.56 -7.22 -12.79
C ALA A 97 -15.84 -8.60 -13.44
N VAL A 98 -16.30 -9.58 -12.64
CA VAL A 98 -16.65 -10.92 -13.16
C VAL A 98 -17.91 -10.90 -14.04
N ARG A 99 -18.81 -9.94 -13.83
CA ARG A 99 -20.05 -9.80 -14.62
C ARG A 99 -19.85 -9.17 -15.99
N VAL A 100 -18.68 -8.53 -16.22
CA VAL A 100 -18.35 -7.95 -17.53
C VAL A 100 -17.97 -9.10 -18.47
N PRO A 101 -18.65 -9.26 -19.65
CA PRO A 101 -18.26 -10.26 -20.63
C PRO A 101 -16.83 -9.98 -21.12
N ARG A 102 -15.99 -11.00 -21.06
CA ARG A 102 -14.59 -10.92 -21.49
C ARG A 102 -14.34 -11.89 -22.63
N GLU A 103 -13.36 -11.58 -23.45
CA GLU A 103 -12.92 -12.50 -24.50
C GLU A 103 -12.28 -13.76 -23.87
N SER A 104 -12.31 -14.87 -24.61
CA SER A 104 -11.91 -16.21 -24.09
C SER A 104 -10.48 -16.27 -23.56
N ASP A 105 -9.56 -15.45 -24.11
CA ASP A 105 -8.15 -15.41 -23.67
C ASP A 105 -7.97 -14.77 -22.28
N GLU A 106 -8.79 -13.77 -21.95
CA GLU A 106 -8.74 -13.14 -20.62
C GLU A 106 -9.27 -14.08 -19.53
N LEU A 107 -10.28 -14.90 -19.86
CA LEU A 107 -10.81 -15.93 -18.95
C LEU A 107 -9.80 -17.06 -18.70
N GLY A 108 -8.94 -17.36 -19.69
CA GLY A 108 -7.83 -18.29 -19.54
C GLY A 108 -6.85 -17.86 -18.47
N ALA A 109 -6.39 -16.63 -18.53
CA ALA A 109 -5.44 -16.06 -17.55
C ALA A 109 -6.00 -16.02 -16.13
N VAL A 110 -7.30 -15.69 -15.96
CA VAL A 110 -7.97 -15.70 -14.65
C VAL A 110 -8.07 -17.12 -14.09
N ARG A 111 -8.39 -18.10 -14.91
CA ARG A 111 -8.48 -19.50 -14.50
C ARG A 111 -7.12 -20.05 -14.08
N ASP A 112 -6.06 -19.72 -14.80
CA ASP A 112 -4.69 -20.14 -14.48
C ASP A 112 -4.21 -19.52 -13.16
N ALA A 113 -4.49 -18.24 -12.94
CA ALA A 113 -4.20 -17.56 -11.67
C ALA A 113 -4.97 -18.17 -10.49
N LEU A 114 -6.25 -18.51 -10.66
CA LEU A 114 -7.04 -19.20 -9.64
C LEU A 114 -6.51 -20.61 -9.34
N ALA A 115 -6.05 -21.33 -10.35
CA ALA A 115 -5.45 -22.67 -10.17
C ALA A 115 -4.12 -22.59 -9.42
N GLU A 116 -3.32 -21.52 -9.61
CA GLU A 116 -2.10 -21.26 -8.83
C GLU A 116 -2.41 -20.93 -7.37
N LEU A 117 -3.38 -20.07 -7.13
CA LEU A 117 -3.81 -19.72 -5.78
C LEU A 117 -4.35 -20.93 -5.01
N SER A 118 -5.15 -21.77 -5.66
CA SER A 118 -5.65 -23.02 -5.04
C SER A 118 -4.51 -23.96 -4.66
N ARG A 119 -3.53 -24.14 -5.53
CA ARG A 119 -2.34 -24.97 -5.23
C ARG A 119 -1.51 -24.41 -4.08
N ALA A 120 -1.35 -23.11 -4.00
CA ALA A 120 -0.65 -22.44 -2.90
C ALA A 120 -1.39 -22.58 -1.57
N ALA A 121 -2.72 -22.50 -1.55
CA ALA A 121 -3.55 -22.70 -0.36
C ALA A 121 -3.46 -24.12 0.17
N ASP A 122 -3.51 -25.14 -0.72
CA ASP A 122 -3.38 -26.54 -0.34
C ASP A 122 -2.01 -26.86 0.25
N THR A 123 -0.95 -26.25 -0.27
CA THR A 123 0.42 -26.39 0.25
C THR A 123 0.56 -25.79 1.65
N HIS A 124 -0.16 -24.71 1.94
CA HIS A 124 -0.13 -24.05 3.25
C HIS A 124 -0.89 -24.88 4.31
N GLN A 125 -2.05 -25.46 3.96
CA GLN A 125 -2.80 -26.35 4.85
C GLN A 125 -2.07 -27.67 5.12
N GLY A 126 -1.24 -28.14 4.19
CA GLY A 126 -0.40 -29.33 4.39
C GLY A 126 0.70 -29.14 5.44
N ARG A 127 1.25 -27.93 5.57
CA ARG A 127 2.29 -27.60 6.57
C ARG A 127 1.76 -27.55 7.99
N ASP A 128 0.53 -27.08 8.20
CA ASP A 128 -0.08 -27.01 9.54
C ASP A 128 -0.45 -28.40 10.12
N LYS A 129 -0.66 -29.40 9.26
CA LYS A 129 -0.94 -30.77 9.71
C LYS A 129 0.31 -31.53 10.17
N ILE A 130 1.49 -31.18 9.67
CA ILE A 130 2.75 -31.85 10.05
C ILE A 130 3.26 -31.34 11.42
N GLY A 131 2.93 -30.09 11.80
CA GLY A 131 3.33 -29.50 13.08
C GLY A 131 2.57 -30.05 14.31
N ARG A 132 1.46 -30.75 14.15
CA ARG A 132 0.64 -31.28 15.25
C ARG A 132 0.86 -32.75 15.55
N ALA A 133 1.77 -33.44 14.88
CA ALA A 133 2.03 -34.85 15.04
C ALA A 133 3.21 -35.20 15.97
N HIS A 134 3.80 -34.23 16.64
CA HIS A 134 4.86 -34.42 17.63
C HIS A 134 4.58 -33.58 18.89
N VAL A 135 3.65 -34.04 19.71
CA VAL A 135 3.62 -33.82 21.16
C VAL A 135 3.15 -35.12 21.83
#